data_c3f92e083059f7e2f369fcd9bdcc79aa
#
_entry.id   c3f92e083059f7e2f369fcd9bdcc79aa
#
_cell.length_a   1.000
_cell.length_b   1.000
_cell.length_c   1.000
_cell.angle_alpha   90.00
_cell.angle_beta   90.00
_cell.angle_gamma   90.00
#
_symmetry.space_group_name_H-M   'P 1'
#
loop_
_entity.id
_entity.type
_entity.pdbx_description
1 polymer ?
#
loop_
_entity_poly.entity_id
_entity_poly.type
_entity_poly.pdbx_seq_one_letter_code
_entity_poly.pdbx_strand_id
1 'polypeptide(L)'
;MAGDTKKRIMDESLRLFSEKGYDSVSMTEIASAVGIKAPSIYKHYPSKKGILDAIVEETFARYEHFAGAYGLNGSDPVFDASIYGKMDEECLRNLALSTVRLFKEDRFLGSFRKMVSIDRYCNPEMSRLYKQLFIDTPLGYQSRLFSVLFPDRDPMMLAMRFFLPVIHLMELCDIGQLDDEMLYSYVSELTGSFYRDMIAGERSPYPAA
;
A
#
# COMPACT_ATOMS: atom_id res chain seq x y z
N MET A 1 23.16 5.27 -19.08
CA MET A 1 22.37 5.04 -20.29
C MET A 1 21.54 3.76 -20.24
N ALA A 2 22.06 2.54 -19.99
CA ALA A 2 21.23 1.34 -19.95
C ALA A 2 20.24 1.27 -18.75
N GLY A 3 20.67 1.72 -17.57
CA GLY A 3 19.83 1.76 -16.36
C GLY A 3 18.67 2.77 -16.49
N ASP A 4 18.90 3.89 -17.16
CA ASP A 4 17.87 4.89 -17.42
C ASP A 4 16.76 4.35 -18.36
N THR A 5 17.13 3.61 -19.40
CA THR A 5 16.15 3.02 -20.32
C THR A 5 15.32 1.93 -19.63
N LYS A 6 15.94 1.09 -18.77
CA LYS A 6 15.23 0.06 -18.02
C LYS A 6 14.18 0.67 -17.08
N LYS A 7 14.55 1.73 -16.36
CA LYS A 7 13.63 2.48 -15.50
C LYS A 7 12.49 3.13 -16.30
N ARG A 8 12.79 3.79 -17.42
CA ARG A 8 11.77 4.40 -18.29
C ARG A 8 10.77 3.37 -18.83
N ILE A 9 11.22 2.15 -19.18
CA ILE A 9 10.32 1.06 -19.58
C ILE A 9 9.39 0.70 -18.45
N MET A 10 9.90 0.54 -17.22
CA MET A 10 9.10 0.21 -16.05
C MET A 10 8.05 1.29 -15.76
N ASP A 11 8.47 2.55 -15.68
CA ASP A 11 7.60 3.68 -15.36
C ASP A 11 6.48 3.84 -16.41
N GLU A 12 6.83 3.75 -17.71
CA GLU A 12 5.87 3.87 -18.81
C GLU A 12 4.92 2.68 -18.91
N SER A 13 5.43 1.47 -18.60
CA SER A 13 4.58 0.28 -18.52
C SER A 13 3.55 0.42 -17.40
N LEU A 14 3.96 0.86 -16.22
CA LEU A 14 3.06 1.05 -15.10
C LEU A 14 1.99 2.09 -15.42
N ARG A 15 2.37 3.20 -16.07
CA ARG A 15 1.40 4.20 -16.53
C ARG A 15 0.35 3.56 -17.47
N LEU A 16 0.81 2.84 -18.50
CA LEU A 16 -0.08 2.18 -19.46
C LEU A 16 -0.98 1.13 -18.78
N PHE A 17 -0.41 0.31 -17.89
CA PHE A 17 -1.17 -0.70 -17.15
C PHE A 17 -2.25 -0.06 -16.26
N SER A 18 -1.95 1.05 -15.59
CA SER A 18 -2.90 1.76 -14.73
C SER A 18 -4.01 2.48 -15.49
N GLU A 19 -3.81 2.78 -16.78
CA GLU A 19 -4.80 3.46 -17.64
C GLU A 19 -5.67 2.48 -18.43
N LYS A 20 -5.10 1.36 -18.90
CA LYS A 20 -5.74 0.45 -19.88
C LYS A 20 -5.97 -0.96 -19.34
N GLY A 21 -5.47 -1.27 -18.16
CA GLY A 21 -5.39 -2.63 -17.63
C GLY A 21 -4.17 -3.40 -18.14
N TYR A 22 -3.67 -4.30 -17.29
CA TYR A 22 -2.45 -5.06 -17.58
C TYR A 22 -2.56 -5.89 -18.86
N ASP A 23 -3.67 -6.64 -19.04
CA ASP A 23 -3.83 -7.55 -20.17
C ASP A 23 -3.89 -6.85 -21.53
N SER A 24 -4.47 -5.66 -21.57
CA SER A 24 -4.69 -4.88 -22.79
C SER A 24 -3.42 -4.27 -23.39
N VAL A 25 -2.34 -4.18 -22.62
CA VAL A 25 -1.09 -3.53 -23.04
C VAL A 25 -0.09 -4.55 -23.58
N SER A 26 0.46 -4.29 -24.77
CA SER A 26 1.47 -5.14 -25.42
C SER A 26 2.90 -4.61 -25.24
N MET A 27 3.90 -5.51 -25.35
CA MET A 27 5.33 -5.12 -25.35
C MET A 27 5.66 -4.12 -26.46
N THR A 28 4.99 -4.22 -27.61
CA THR A 28 5.17 -3.30 -28.75
C THR A 28 4.65 -1.91 -28.41
N GLU A 29 3.52 -1.82 -27.74
CA GLU A 29 2.95 -0.55 -27.29
C GLU A 29 3.85 0.12 -26.25
N ILE A 30 4.38 -0.65 -25.30
CA ILE A 30 5.34 -0.12 -24.31
C ILE A 30 6.59 0.40 -25.03
N ALA A 31 7.16 -0.35 -25.97
CA ALA A 31 8.33 0.08 -26.73
C ALA A 31 8.07 1.37 -27.48
N SER A 32 6.89 1.51 -28.11
CA SER A 32 6.47 2.74 -28.80
C SER A 32 6.36 3.93 -27.85
N ALA A 33 5.75 3.73 -26.67
CA ALA A 33 5.58 4.78 -25.66
C ALA A 33 6.92 5.28 -25.09
N VAL A 34 7.90 4.37 -24.93
CA VAL A 34 9.28 4.72 -24.50
C VAL A 34 10.10 5.33 -25.63
N GLY A 35 9.67 5.21 -26.89
CA GLY A 35 10.40 5.68 -28.06
C GLY A 35 11.57 4.78 -28.48
N ILE A 36 11.45 3.46 -28.25
CA ILE A 36 12.45 2.46 -28.66
C ILE A 36 11.86 1.45 -29.65
N LYS A 37 12.74 0.77 -30.40
CA LYS A 37 12.29 -0.30 -31.31
C LYS A 37 11.80 -1.52 -30.51
N ALA A 38 10.72 -2.17 -30.93
CA ALA A 38 10.14 -3.34 -30.27
C ALA A 38 11.17 -4.46 -29.95
N PRO A 39 12.14 -4.83 -30.80
CA PRO A 39 13.17 -5.79 -30.43
C PRO A 39 14.11 -5.31 -29.30
N SER A 40 14.24 -4.01 -29.10
CA SER A 40 15.14 -3.46 -28.07
C SER A 40 14.59 -3.57 -26.67
N ILE A 41 13.26 -3.67 -26.50
CA ILE A 41 12.64 -3.80 -25.18
C ILE A 41 13.03 -5.14 -24.53
N TYR A 42 13.15 -6.21 -25.34
CA TYR A 42 13.49 -7.56 -24.86
C TYR A 42 14.93 -7.68 -24.34
N LYS A 43 15.81 -6.71 -24.64
CA LYS A 43 17.16 -6.61 -24.04
C LYS A 43 17.11 -6.14 -22.58
N HIS A 44 16.03 -5.47 -22.17
CA HIS A 44 15.84 -4.92 -20.82
C HIS A 44 14.91 -5.82 -19.99
N TYR A 45 13.83 -6.30 -20.61
CA TYR A 45 12.84 -7.17 -19.96
C TYR A 45 12.43 -8.28 -20.94
N PRO A 46 12.59 -9.54 -20.57
CA PRO A 46 12.31 -10.67 -21.47
C PRO A 46 10.81 -10.85 -21.75
N SER A 47 9.93 -10.29 -20.90
CA SER A 47 8.48 -10.43 -21.02
C SER A 47 7.75 -9.29 -20.30
N LYS A 48 6.46 -9.15 -20.58
CA LYS A 48 5.56 -8.26 -19.82
C LYS A 48 5.51 -8.63 -18.34
N LYS A 49 5.55 -9.92 -18.03
CA LYS A 49 5.65 -10.44 -16.66
C LYS A 49 6.92 -9.96 -15.96
N GLY A 50 8.08 -9.98 -16.63
CA GLY A 50 9.33 -9.48 -16.07
C GLY A 50 9.30 -7.97 -15.75
N ILE A 51 8.51 -7.19 -16.51
CA ILE A 51 8.26 -5.77 -16.17
C ILE A 51 7.37 -5.69 -14.91
N LEU A 52 6.31 -6.49 -14.82
CA LEU A 52 5.42 -6.53 -13.67
C LEU A 52 6.19 -6.91 -12.40
N ASP A 53 7.06 -7.92 -12.48
CA ASP A 53 7.87 -8.34 -11.32
C ASP A 53 8.79 -7.20 -10.85
N ALA A 54 9.41 -6.46 -11.76
CA ALA A 54 10.21 -5.29 -11.40
C ALA A 54 9.38 -4.15 -10.80
N ILE A 55 8.15 -3.97 -11.26
CA ILE A 55 7.21 -2.99 -10.66
C ILE A 55 6.87 -3.40 -9.23
N VAL A 56 6.61 -4.68 -8.97
CA VAL A 56 6.33 -5.21 -7.64
C VAL A 56 7.53 -5.02 -6.71
N GLU A 57 8.75 -5.35 -7.17
CA GLU A 57 9.98 -5.14 -6.39
C GLU A 57 10.20 -3.67 -6.03
N GLU A 58 10.02 -2.75 -6.99
CA GLU A 58 10.14 -1.30 -6.74
C GLU A 58 9.07 -0.81 -5.75
N THR A 59 7.85 -1.36 -5.81
CA THR A 59 6.76 -1.05 -4.88
C THR A 59 7.17 -1.40 -3.43
N PHE A 60 7.73 -2.59 -3.23
CA PHE A 60 8.21 -2.99 -1.91
C PHE A 60 9.35 -2.11 -1.42
N ALA A 61 10.34 -1.83 -2.27
CA ALA A 61 11.48 -0.99 -1.91
C ALA A 61 11.05 0.42 -1.46
N ARG A 62 10.05 1.01 -2.13
CA ARG A 62 9.49 2.32 -1.73
C ARG A 62 8.77 2.24 -0.40
N TYR A 63 7.99 1.19 -0.16
CA TYR A 63 7.29 1.00 1.11
C TYR A 63 8.26 0.76 2.27
N GLU A 64 9.30 -0.06 2.08
CA GLU A 64 10.36 -0.27 3.06
C GLU A 64 11.10 1.02 3.40
N HIS A 65 11.42 1.84 2.38
CA HIS A 65 12.02 3.16 2.59
C HIS A 65 11.13 4.07 3.43
N PHE A 66 9.82 4.08 3.13
CA PHE A 66 8.84 4.83 3.91
C PHE A 66 8.75 4.34 5.37
N ALA A 67 8.64 3.04 5.59
CA ALA A 67 8.59 2.45 6.93
C ALA A 67 9.85 2.80 7.74
N GLY A 68 11.02 2.72 7.10
CA GLY A 68 12.32 3.08 7.70
C GLY A 68 12.41 4.52 8.18
N ALA A 69 11.72 5.47 7.52
CA ALA A 69 11.66 6.86 7.96
C ALA A 69 10.98 7.04 9.33
N TYR A 70 10.13 6.08 9.72
CA TYR A 70 9.50 6.01 11.05
C TYR A 70 10.23 5.09 12.03
N GLY A 71 11.42 4.62 11.66
CA GLY A 71 12.19 3.64 12.45
C GLY A 71 11.59 2.23 12.45
N LEU A 72 10.61 1.97 11.59
CA LEU A 72 9.96 0.68 11.47
C LEU A 72 10.75 -0.25 10.55
N ASN A 73 10.81 -1.52 10.89
CA ASN A 73 11.35 -2.56 10.02
C ASN A 73 10.34 -2.93 8.90
N GLY A 74 9.03 -2.85 9.21
CA GLY A 74 7.96 -3.19 8.27
C GLY A 74 7.80 -4.68 7.99
N SER A 75 8.78 -5.50 8.36
CA SER A 75 8.76 -6.97 8.24
C SER A 75 8.88 -7.69 9.59
N ASP A 76 9.32 -7.00 10.65
CA ASP A 76 9.44 -7.53 12.02
C ASP A 76 8.43 -6.85 12.96
N PRO A 77 7.21 -7.39 13.10
CA PRO A 77 6.19 -6.80 13.94
C PRO A 77 6.52 -6.83 15.45
N VAL A 78 7.41 -7.72 15.89
CA VAL A 78 7.86 -7.77 17.29
C VAL A 78 8.81 -6.61 17.59
N PHE A 79 9.75 -6.34 16.71
CA PHE A 79 10.62 -5.17 16.79
C PHE A 79 9.76 -3.89 16.73
N ASP A 80 8.88 -3.81 15.75
CA ASP A 80 8.05 -2.62 15.52
C ASP A 80 7.08 -2.36 16.67
N ALA A 81 6.62 -3.40 17.39
CA ALA A 81 5.80 -3.22 18.60
C ALA A 81 6.51 -2.36 19.66
N SER A 82 7.83 -2.46 19.77
CA SER A 82 8.62 -1.62 20.68
C SER A 82 8.61 -0.13 20.30
N ILE A 83 8.41 0.18 19.02
CA ILE A 83 8.29 1.54 18.48
C ILE A 83 6.86 2.04 18.65
N TYR A 84 5.87 1.25 18.20
CA TYR A 84 4.44 1.59 18.31
C TYR A 84 3.99 1.80 19.76
N GLY A 85 4.50 0.98 20.70
CA GLY A 85 4.17 1.12 22.13
C GLY A 85 4.65 2.41 22.78
N LYS A 86 5.50 3.19 22.09
CA LYS A 86 5.98 4.51 22.53
C LYS A 86 5.31 5.67 21.79
N MET A 87 4.51 5.39 20.77
CA MET A 87 3.80 6.41 20.00
C MET A 87 2.65 6.97 20.84
N ASP A 88 2.52 8.28 20.86
CA ASP A 88 1.32 8.97 21.30
C ASP A 88 0.28 9.03 20.17
N GLU A 89 -0.88 9.60 20.48
CA GLU A 89 -1.98 9.75 19.51
C GLU A 89 -1.54 10.55 18.27
N GLU A 90 -0.72 11.57 18.46
CA GLU A 90 -0.25 12.44 17.38
C GLU A 90 0.70 11.69 16.45
N CYS A 91 1.63 10.93 16.99
CA CYS A 91 2.56 10.09 16.21
C CYS A 91 1.78 9.03 15.40
N LEU A 92 0.80 8.35 16.01
CA LEU A 92 -0.02 7.34 15.34
C LEU A 92 -0.85 7.97 14.21
N ARG A 93 -1.45 9.14 14.46
CA ARG A 93 -2.18 9.90 13.44
C ARG A 93 -1.28 10.29 12.26
N ASN A 94 -0.10 10.82 12.56
CA ASN A 94 0.84 11.25 11.54
C ASN A 94 1.33 10.08 10.68
N LEU A 95 1.58 8.92 11.28
CA LEU A 95 1.93 7.69 10.54
C LEU A 95 0.80 7.25 9.63
N ALA A 96 -0.44 7.16 10.14
CA ALA A 96 -1.60 6.76 9.34
C ALA A 96 -1.86 7.76 8.19
N LEU A 97 -1.80 9.07 8.46
CA LEU A 97 -1.96 10.12 7.46
C LEU A 97 -0.88 10.04 6.38
N SER A 98 0.38 9.87 6.79
CA SER A 98 1.51 9.74 5.84
C SER A 98 1.42 8.47 5.01
N THR A 99 0.85 7.39 5.56
CA THR A 99 0.60 6.16 4.80
C THR A 99 -0.42 6.39 3.67
N VAL A 100 -1.52 7.09 3.94
CA VAL A 100 -2.50 7.43 2.88
C VAL A 100 -1.88 8.38 1.86
N ARG A 101 -1.17 9.41 2.33
CA ARG A 101 -0.50 10.39 1.46
C ARG A 101 0.56 9.76 0.58
N LEU A 102 1.30 8.77 1.07
CA LEU A 102 2.29 8.05 0.26
C LEU A 102 1.67 7.52 -1.03
N PHE A 103 0.50 6.87 -0.94
CA PHE A 103 -0.19 6.34 -2.13
C PHE A 103 -0.89 7.41 -2.97
N LYS A 104 -1.26 8.55 -2.37
CA LYS A 104 -1.85 9.69 -3.07
C LYS A 104 -0.81 10.50 -3.84
N GLU A 105 0.37 10.74 -3.26
CA GLU A 105 1.38 11.68 -3.75
C GLU A 105 2.47 11.00 -4.58
N ASP A 106 2.88 9.78 -4.23
CA ASP A 106 3.81 8.98 -5.04
C ASP A 106 3.09 8.40 -6.26
N ARG A 107 3.34 9.01 -7.43
CA ARG A 107 2.73 8.60 -8.70
C ARG A 107 2.93 7.11 -9.03
N PHE A 108 4.08 6.54 -8.65
CA PHE A 108 4.38 5.14 -8.92
C PHE A 108 3.49 4.23 -8.07
N LEU A 109 3.45 4.46 -6.74
CA LEU A 109 2.63 3.68 -5.81
C LEU A 109 1.14 3.83 -6.08
N GLY A 110 0.68 5.05 -6.37
CA GLY A 110 -0.72 5.30 -6.76
C GLY A 110 -1.10 4.59 -8.06
N SER A 111 -0.24 4.64 -9.09
CA SER A 111 -0.48 3.92 -10.36
C SER A 111 -0.47 2.41 -10.17
N PHE A 112 0.44 1.88 -9.34
CA PHE A 112 0.47 0.45 -9.03
C PHE A 112 -0.81 -0.02 -8.33
N ARG A 113 -1.23 0.69 -7.27
CA ARG A 113 -2.48 0.37 -6.57
C ARG A 113 -3.68 0.43 -7.51
N LYS A 114 -3.76 1.44 -8.36
CA LYS A 114 -4.83 1.60 -9.36
C LYS A 114 -4.84 0.43 -10.36
N MET A 115 -3.70 0.05 -10.90
CA MET A 115 -3.56 -1.08 -11.83
C MET A 115 -4.13 -2.37 -11.20
N VAL A 116 -3.66 -2.75 -10.01
CA VAL A 116 -4.12 -4.00 -9.39
C VAL A 116 -5.58 -3.93 -8.93
N SER A 117 -6.07 -2.74 -8.57
CA SER A 117 -7.47 -2.53 -8.16
C SER A 117 -8.45 -2.66 -9.32
N ILE A 118 -8.10 -2.15 -10.49
CA ILE A 118 -8.96 -2.22 -11.70
C ILE A 118 -9.08 -3.67 -12.17
N ASP A 119 -7.97 -4.37 -12.27
CA ASP A 119 -7.90 -5.69 -12.89
C ASP A 119 -8.22 -6.85 -11.92
N ARG A 120 -8.34 -6.60 -10.62
CA ARG A 120 -8.52 -7.65 -9.59
C ARG A 120 -9.72 -8.59 -9.82
N TYR A 121 -10.74 -8.13 -10.50
CA TYR A 121 -11.96 -8.92 -10.76
C TYR A 121 -11.92 -9.71 -12.07
N CYS A 122 -11.03 -9.34 -12.98
CA CYS A 122 -10.96 -9.92 -14.33
C CYS A 122 -9.66 -10.71 -14.57
N ASN A 123 -8.59 -10.40 -13.84
CA ASN A 123 -7.29 -11.03 -14.01
C ASN A 123 -6.86 -11.76 -12.73
N PRO A 124 -6.70 -13.11 -12.76
CA PRO A 124 -6.32 -13.90 -11.57
C PRO A 124 -4.96 -13.52 -10.95
N GLU A 125 -4.01 -13.01 -11.74
CA GLU A 125 -2.72 -12.54 -11.24
C GLU A 125 -2.88 -11.23 -10.47
N MET A 126 -3.63 -10.27 -11.02
CA MET A 126 -3.94 -9.01 -10.35
C MET A 126 -4.77 -9.23 -9.08
N SER A 127 -5.72 -10.17 -9.12
CA SER A 127 -6.49 -10.57 -7.93
C SER A 127 -5.58 -11.10 -6.82
N ARG A 128 -4.61 -11.97 -7.15
CA ARG A 128 -3.64 -12.48 -6.17
C ARG A 128 -2.73 -11.38 -5.63
N LEU A 129 -2.21 -10.51 -6.48
CA LEU A 129 -1.38 -9.38 -6.08
C LEU A 129 -2.15 -8.42 -5.16
N TYR A 130 -3.37 -8.05 -5.54
CA TYR A 130 -4.20 -7.19 -4.70
C TYR A 130 -4.45 -7.82 -3.32
N LYS A 131 -4.89 -9.08 -3.30
CA LYS A 131 -5.12 -9.83 -2.05
C LYS A 131 -3.86 -9.88 -1.19
N GLN A 132 -2.73 -10.26 -1.77
CA GLN A 132 -1.46 -10.37 -1.04
C GLN A 132 -0.99 -9.03 -0.48
N LEU A 133 -0.97 -7.97 -1.31
CA LEU A 133 -0.30 -6.72 -0.97
C LEU A 133 -1.18 -5.75 -0.17
N PHE A 134 -2.51 -5.80 -0.36
CA PHE A 134 -3.44 -4.87 0.27
C PHE A 134 -4.38 -5.50 1.29
N ILE A 135 -4.35 -6.83 1.44
CA ILE A 135 -5.19 -7.54 2.43
C ILE A 135 -4.33 -8.44 3.32
N ASP A 136 -3.78 -9.54 2.78
CA ASP A 136 -3.17 -10.60 3.61
C ASP A 136 -1.91 -10.12 4.34
N THR A 137 -0.98 -9.48 3.62
CA THR A 137 0.29 -9.02 4.20
C THR A 137 0.07 -7.93 5.25
N PRO A 138 -0.69 -6.84 4.97
CA PRO A 138 -0.91 -5.81 5.97
C PRO A 138 -1.71 -6.30 7.18
N LEU A 139 -2.80 -7.04 6.99
CA LEU A 139 -3.59 -7.56 8.10
C LEU A 139 -2.80 -8.58 8.93
N GLY A 140 -2.04 -9.45 8.28
CA GLY A 140 -1.17 -10.40 8.96
C GLY A 140 -0.06 -9.73 9.76
N TYR A 141 0.56 -8.68 9.22
CA TYR A 141 1.55 -7.87 9.92
C TYR A 141 0.92 -7.15 11.12
N GLN A 142 -0.18 -6.43 10.91
CA GLN A 142 -0.89 -5.71 11.97
C GLN A 142 -1.39 -6.65 13.07
N SER A 143 -1.92 -7.82 12.71
CA SER A 143 -2.36 -8.83 13.67
C SER A 143 -1.21 -9.31 14.57
N ARG A 144 -0.03 -9.60 13.99
CA ARG A 144 1.15 -9.96 14.79
C ARG A 144 1.63 -8.81 15.68
N LEU A 145 1.63 -7.58 15.16
CA LEU A 145 1.96 -6.37 15.93
C LEU A 145 1.04 -6.21 17.13
N PHE A 146 -0.27 -6.32 16.92
CA PHE A 146 -1.27 -6.15 17.98
C PHE A 146 -1.30 -7.31 18.96
N SER A 147 -0.91 -8.52 18.56
CA SER A 147 -0.77 -9.64 19.52
C SER A 147 0.33 -9.40 20.55
N VAL A 148 1.36 -8.61 20.19
CA VAL A 148 2.43 -8.21 21.14
C VAL A 148 1.98 -7.02 22.00
N LEU A 149 1.32 -6.02 21.40
CA LEU A 149 0.91 -4.80 22.10
C LEU A 149 -0.31 -5.01 23.01
N PHE A 150 -1.22 -5.92 22.64
CA PHE A 150 -2.51 -6.12 23.32
C PHE A 150 -2.81 -7.62 23.46
N PRO A 151 -2.07 -8.36 24.32
CA PRO A 151 -2.16 -9.81 24.40
C PRO A 151 -3.55 -10.35 24.82
N ASP A 152 -4.35 -9.51 25.50
CA ASP A 152 -5.69 -9.87 25.99
C ASP A 152 -6.83 -9.53 25.00
N ARG A 153 -6.48 -9.10 23.78
CA ARG A 153 -7.45 -8.70 22.74
C ARG A 153 -7.35 -9.61 21.52
N ASP A 154 -8.42 -9.69 20.73
CA ASP A 154 -8.36 -10.36 19.41
C ASP A 154 -7.52 -9.50 18.45
N PRO A 155 -6.30 -9.96 18.08
CA PRO A 155 -5.38 -9.14 17.30
C PRO A 155 -5.83 -8.96 15.84
N MET A 156 -6.60 -9.91 15.28
CA MET A 156 -7.14 -9.79 13.92
C MET A 156 -8.26 -8.75 13.86
N MET A 157 -9.13 -8.74 14.86
CA MET A 157 -10.18 -7.71 14.95
C MET A 157 -9.58 -6.31 15.12
N LEU A 158 -8.49 -6.17 15.90
CA LEU A 158 -7.76 -4.91 16.02
C LEU A 158 -7.14 -4.48 14.68
N ALA A 159 -6.51 -5.43 13.97
CA ALA A 159 -5.93 -5.18 12.65
C ALA A 159 -6.99 -4.71 11.64
N MET A 160 -8.14 -5.35 11.60
CA MET A 160 -9.26 -4.96 10.74
C MET A 160 -9.78 -3.56 11.08
N ARG A 161 -10.01 -3.27 12.38
CA ARG A 161 -10.50 -1.94 12.82
C ARG A 161 -9.54 -0.81 12.47
N PHE A 162 -8.23 -1.05 12.56
CA PHE A 162 -7.21 -0.04 12.26
C PHE A 162 -6.97 0.12 10.76
N PHE A 163 -6.80 -0.99 10.04
CA PHE A 163 -6.27 -0.97 8.68
C PHE A 163 -7.33 -0.81 7.59
N LEU A 164 -8.51 -1.47 7.72
CA LEU A 164 -9.52 -1.40 6.66
C LEU A 164 -10.03 0.02 6.37
N PRO A 165 -10.26 0.89 7.38
CA PRO A 165 -10.61 2.28 7.10
C PRO A 165 -9.50 3.03 6.35
N VAL A 166 -8.22 2.77 6.66
CA VAL A 166 -7.08 3.41 5.98
C VAL A 166 -7.07 3.05 4.48
N ILE A 167 -7.28 1.78 4.14
CA ILE A 167 -7.39 1.35 2.73
C ILE A 167 -8.56 2.04 2.04
N HIS A 168 -9.70 2.13 2.70
CA HIS A 168 -10.88 2.78 2.12
C HIS A 168 -10.68 4.28 1.90
N LEU A 169 -9.96 4.96 2.81
CA LEU A 169 -9.57 6.37 2.61
C LEU A 169 -8.67 6.54 1.38
N MET A 170 -7.76 5.60 1.10
CA MET A 170 -6.97 5.63 -0.13
C MET A 170 -7.86 5.52 -1.38
N GLU A 171 -8.88 4.66 -1.37
CA GLU A 171 -9.84 4.52 -2.47
C GLU A 171 -10.65 5.80 -2.69
N LEU A 172 -11.11 6.44 -1.60
CA LEU A 172 -11.83 7.72 -1.68
C LEU A 172 -10.96 8.86 -2.21
N CYS A 173 -9.67 8.88 -1.87
CA CYS A 173 -8.71 9.82 -2.45
C CYS A 173 -8.57 9.63 -3.97
N ASP A 174 -8.52 8.38 -4.45
CA ASP A 174 -8.34 8.08 -5.88
C ASP A 174 -9.50 8.54 -6.75
N ILE A 175 -10.72 8.50 -6.24
CA ILE A 175 -11.91 8.95 -6.94
C ILE A 175 -12.23 10.44 -6.71
N GLY A 176 -11.31 11.15 -6.02
CA GLY A 176 -11.43 12.60 -5.80
C GLY A 176 -12.54 13.00 -4.81
N GLN A 177 -12.95 12.08 -3.91
CA GLN A 177 -13.98 12.35 -2.92
C GLN A 177 -13.45 12.98 -1.64
N LEU A 178 -12.12 13.00 -1.44
CA LEU A 178 -11.49 13.58 -0.26
C LEU A 178 -10.45 14.63 -0.65
N ASP A 179 -10.62 15.84 -0.12
CA ASP A 179 -9.56 16.83 -0.04
C ASP A 179 -8.64 16.57 1.18
N ASP A 180 -7.61 17.39 1.34
CA ASP A 180 -6.63 17.20 2.42
C ASP A 180 -7.19 17.50 3.81
N GLU A 181 -8.17 18.41 3.94
CA GLU A 181 -8.83 18.76 5.19
C GLU A 181 -9.74 17.62 5.67
N MET A 182 -10.55 17.09 4.75
CA MET A 182 -11.41 15.93 5.01
C MET A 182 -10.57 14.69 5.37
N LEU A 183 -9.49 14.43 4.62
CA LEU A 183 -8.59 13.33 4.89
C LEU A 183 -7.99 13.44 6.30
N TYR A 184 -7.48 14.63 6.67
CA TYR A 184 -6.94 14.87 8.00
C TYR A 184 -8.00 14.64 9.09
N SER A 185 -9.21 15.14 8.90
CA SER A 185 -10.31 14.99 9.85
C SER A 185 -10.67 13.51 10.08
N TYR A 186 -10.85 12.73 9.00
CA TYR A 186 -11.19 11.31 9.11
C TYR A 186 -10.06 10.48 9.72
N VAL A 187 -8.82 10.71 9.32
CA VAL A 187 -7.67 10.00 9.92
C VAL A 187 -7.54 10.35 11.41
N SER A 188 -7.75 11.62 11.79
CA SER A 188 -7.68 12.05 13.18
C SER A 188 -8.75 11.37 14.04
N GLU A 189 -9.99 11.28 13.56
CA GLU A 189 -11.05 10.59 14.28
C GLU A 189 -10.81 9.08 14.41
N LEU A 190 -10.39 8.42 13.32
CA LEU A 190 -10.09 6.99 13.30
C LEU A 190 -8.94 6.63 14.26
N THR A 191 -7.84 7.37 14.19
CA THR A 191 -6.66 7.10 15.03
C THR A 191 -6.91 7.50 16.48
N GLY A 192 -7.59 8.62 16.74
CA GLY A 192 -7.95 9.06 18.08
C GLY A 192 -8.92 8.09 18.76
N SER A 193 -9.95 7.62 18.05
CA SER A 193 -10.85 6.60 18.57
C SER A 193 -10.10 5.29 18.88
N PHE A 194 -9.27 4.82 17.94
CA PHE A 194 -8.48 3.61 18.15
C PHE A 194 -7.52 3.74 19.33
N TYR A 195 -6.82 4.87 19.45
CA TYR A 195 -5.88 5.15 20.53
C TYR A 195 -6.56 5.16 21.89
N ARG A 196 -7.68 5.86 22.02
CA ARG A 196 -8.47 5.89 23.27
C ARG A 196 -8.96 4.51 23.68
N ASP A 197 -9.51 3.75 22.75
CA ASP A 197 -10.01 2.39 23.01
C ASP A 197 -8.88 1.42 23.44
N MET A 198 -7.66 1.62 22.94
CA MET A 198 -6.53 0.72 23.20
C MET A 198 -5.75 1.09 24.46
N ILE A 199 -5.48 2.38 24.69
CA ILE A 199 -4.59 2.84 25.78
C ILE A 199 -5.37 3.21 27.03
N ALA A 200 -6.58 3.80 26.89
CA ALA A 200 -7.39 4.19 28.04
C ALA A 200 -8.13 3.01 28.70
N GLY A 201 -8.09 1.81 28.11
CA GLY A 201 -8.78 0.65 28.68
C GLY A 201 -10.30 0.78 28.73
N GLU A 202 -10.88 1.73 28.02
CA GLU A 202 -12.32 1.90 27.97
C GLU A 202 -12.95 0.68 27.29
N ARG A 203 -13.83 0.00 28.02
CA ARG A 203 -14.54 -1.19 27.56
C ARG A 203 -15.30 -0.85 26.29
N SER A 204 -15.10 -1.67 25.26
CA SER A 204 -15.92 -1.62 24.04
C SER A 204 -17.41 -1.43 24.41
N PRO A 205 -18.12 -0.50 23.74
CA PRO A 205 -19.57 -0.37 23.94
C PRO A 205 -20.37 -1.60 23.47
N TYR A 206 -19.68 -2.56 22.83
CA TYR A 206 -20.29 -3.84 22.44
C TYR A 206 -19.97 -4.91 23.47
N PRO A 207 -20.99 -5.49 24.16
CA PRO A 207 -20.78 -6.61 25.06
C PRO A 207 -20.19 -7.80 24.30
N ALA A 208 -19.29 -8.52 24.95
CA ALA A 208 -18.79 -9.80 24.42
C ALA A 208 -19.98 -10.73 24.20
N ALA A 209 -20.06 -11.30 22.99
CA ALA A 209 -21.11 -12.25 22.63
C ALA A 209 -20.96 -13.58 23.39
#